data_e2402a9b14925b5c5147ab9d4db19769
#
_entry.id   e2402a9b14925b5c5147ab9d4db19769
#
_cell.length_a   1.000
_cell.length_b   1.000
_cell.length_c   1.000
_cell.angle_alpha   90.00
_cell.angle_beta   90.00
_cell.angle_gamma   90.00
#
_symmetry.space_group_name_H-M   'P 1'
#
loop_
_entity.id
_entity.type
_entity.pdbx_description
1 polymer ?
#
loop_
_entity_poly.entity_id
_entity_poly.type
_entity_poly.pdbx_seq_one_letter_code
_entity_poly.pdbx_strand_id
1 'polypeptide(L)'
;MIHEKIKLHVPGSADYAAMYTYFLDLSKEVPIEKRPTVIVCPGGAYAFTSDREAEPIAMRFNAIGMNAVVVRYSVAPARFPTALLEVATAVKYVREEGVKYGCDPEKVFTIGFSAGGHLAASYGNFWNRPFVAEAMNCRPSFCARTADPLLSGHHVRPVRPPRFHQEPSR
;
A
#
# COMPACT_ATOMS: atom_id res chain seq x y z
N MET A 1 -13.37 -16.61 -0.05
CA MET A 1 -12.54 -15.40 -0.25
C MET A 1 -13.45 -14.24 -0.65
N ILE A 2 -13.28 -13.09 -0.03
CA ILE A 2 -14.06 -11.88 -0.34
C ILE A 2 -13.28 -11.10 -1.39
N HIS A 3 -13.84 -11.02 -2.58
CA HIS A 3 -13.27 -10.35 -3.74
C HIS A 3 -14.24 -9.31 -4.27
N GLU A 4 -13.89 -8.05 -4.06
CA GLU A 4 -14.72 -6.91 -4.44
C GLU A 4 -13.90 -5.91 -5.25
N LYS A 5 -14.54 -5.28 -6.22
CA LYS A 5 -14.03 -4.11 -6.93
C LYS A 5 -14.60 -2.86 -6.28
N ILE A 6 -13.75 -2.05 -5.69
CA ILE A 6 -14.13 -0.81 -5.01
C ILE A 6 -13.51 0.37 -5.77
N LYS A 7 -14.35 1.27 -6.26
CA LYS A 7 -13.86 2.47 -6.96
C LYS A 7 -13.06 3.36 -6.01
N LEU A 8 -11.96 3.88 -6.53
CA LEU A 8 -11.16 4.90 -5.88
C LEU A 8 -11.55 6.26 -6.45
N HIS A 9 -11.87 7.19 -5.58
CA HIS A 9 -12.30 8.52 -5.97
C HIS A 9 -11.58 9.58 -5.16
N VAL A 10 -10.61 10.21 -5.78
CA VAL A 10 -9.91 11.40 -5.26
C VAL A 10 -9.81 12.44 -6.38
N PRO A 11 -9.46 13.69 -6.09
CA PRO A 11 -9.29 14.68 -7.13
C PRO A 11 -8.34 14.21 -8.23
N GLY A 12 -8.83 14.18 -9.49
CA GLY A 12 -8.09 13.74 -10.66
C GLY A 12 -8.08 12.23 -10.93
N SER A 13 -8.83 11.44 -10.16
CA SER A 13 -8.98 10.01 -10.42
C SER A 13 -9.59 9.72 -11.78
N ALA A 14 -9.00 8.76 -12.48
CA ALA A 14 -9.58 8.21 -13.69
C ALA A 14 -10.80 7.34 -13.38
N ASP A 15 -11.75 7.22 -14.31
CA ASP A 15 -12.98 6.45 -14.11
C ASP A 15 -12.76 4.96 -13.84
N TYR A 16 -11.63 4.40 -14.29
CA TYR A 16 -11.26 3.01 -14.06
C TYR A 16 -10.57 2.79 -12.72
N ALA A 17 -10.11 3.86 -12.03
CA ALA A 17 -9.36 3.73 -10.80
C ALA A 17 -10.15 2.95 -9.74
N ALA A 18 -9.57 1.87 -9.28
CA ALA A 18 -10.23 0.96 -8.34
C ALA A 18 -9.21 0.17 -7.54
N MET A 19 -9.64 -0.32 -6.39
CA MET A 19 -8.94 -1.38 -5.69
C MET A 19 -9.74 -2.68 -5.77
N TYR A 20 -9.03 -3.79 -5.73
CA TYR A 20 -9.59 -5.14 -5.74
C TYR A 20 -9.15 -5.84 -4.47
N THR A 21 -10.11 -6.31 -3.68
CA THR A 21 -9.82 -7.02 -2.43
C THR A 21 -9.63 -8.51 -2.70
N TYR A 22 -8.74 -9.13 -1.92
CA TYR A 22 -8.48 -10.57 -1.88
C TYR A 22 -8.37 -10.94 -0.41
N PHE A 23 -9.53 -10.92 0.29
CA PHE A 23 -9.57 -11.20 1.72
C PHE A 23 -9.95 -12.66 1.95
N LEU A 24 -9.13 -13.35 2.73
CA LEU A 24 -9.38 -14.73 3.12
C LEU A 24 -10.55 -14.78 4.11
N ASP A 25 -11.42 -15.77 3.92
CA ASP A 25 -12.55 -15.97 4.81
C ASP A 25 -12.07 -16.26 6.24
N LEU A 26 -12.82 -15.77 7.20
CA LEU A 26 -12.66 -16.15 8.59
C LEU A 26 -13.27 -17.54 8.79
N SER A 27 -12.59 -18.39 9.53
CA SER A 27 -13.04 -19.76 9.82
C SER A 27 -12.82 -20.09 11.28
N LYS A 28 -13.78 -20.82 11.87
CA LYS A 28 -13.64 -21.33 13.24
C LYS A 28 -12.59 -22.43 13.35
N GLU A 29 -12.31 -23.13 12.25
CA GLU A 29 -11.29 -24.20 12.21
C GLU A 29 -9.88 -23.64 12.08
N VAL A 30 -9.74 -22.42 11.52
CA VAL A 30 -8.48 -21.72 11.40
C VAL A 30 -8.52 -20.51 12.33
N PRO A 31 -7.96 -20.62 13.55
CA PRO A 31 -8.11 -19.60 14.60
C PRO A 31 -7.22 -18.38 14.35
N ILE A 32 -7.33 -17.78 13.19
CA ILE A 32 -6.66 -16.54 12.83
C ILE A 32 -7.72 -15.46 12.74
N GLU A 33 -7.82 -14.64 13.77
CA GLU A 33 -8.82 -13.56 13.84
C GLU A 33 -8.41 -12.34 13.02
N LYS A 34 -7.11 -12.08 12.94
CA LYS A 34 -6.56 -10.90 12.25
C LYS A 34 -5.38 -11.29 11.36
N ARG A 35 -5.42 -10.84 10.12
CA ARG A 35 -4.40 -11.12 9.11
C ARG A 35 -3.70 -9.83 8.69
N PRO A 36 -2.38 -9.84 8.53
CA PRO A 36 -1.68 -8.77 7.84
C PRO A 36 -2.26 -8.59 6.44
N THR A 37 -2.28 -7.35 5.97
CA THR A 37 -2.79 -7.04 4.62
C THR A 37 -1.72 -6.34 3.80
N VAL A 38 -1.49 -6.82 2.59
CA VAL A 38 -0.58 -6.18 1.63
C VAL A 38 -1.37 -5.43 0.56
N ILE A 39 -0.96 -4.19 0.30
CA ILE A 39 -1.47 -3.36 -0.78
C ILE A 39 -0.46 -3.41 -1.93
N VAL A 40 -0.88 -3.97 -3.05
CA VAL A 40 -0.07 -4.20 -4.24
C VAL A 40 -0.26 -3.06 -5.23
N CYS A 41 0.82 -2.39 -5.59
CA CYS A 41 0.88 -1.35 -6.61
C CYS A 41 1.61 -1.91 -7.85
N PRO A 42 0.91 -2.35 -8.90
CA PRO A 42 1.54 -2.86 -10.11
C PRO A 42 2.37 -1.79 -10.82
N GLY A 43 3.40 -2.21 -11.56
CA GLY A 43 4.17 -1.33 -12.42
C GLY A 43 3.46 -1.01 -13.73
N GLY A 44 4.17 -0.36 -14.65
CA GLY A 44 3.66 0.01 -15.96
C GLY A 44 4.02 1.43 -16.37
N ALA A 45 5.14 1.97 -15.87
CA ALA A 45 5.71 3.28 -16.23
C ALA A 45 4.73 4.47 -16.10
N TYR A 46 3.70 4.36 -15.25
CA TYR A 46 2.57 5.30 -15.16
C TYR A 46 1.80 5.48 -16.48
N ALA A 47 1.93 4.54 -17.42
CA ALA A 47 1.15 4.51 -18.68
C ALA A 47 0.02 3.46 -18.61
N PHE A 48 0.19 2.44 -17.78
CA PHE A 48 -0.80 1.40 -17.50
C PHE A 48 -0.48 0.76 -16.14
N THR A 49 -1.32 -0.17 -15.67
CA THR A 49 -1.03 -1.03 -14.52
C THR A 49 -0.94 -2.48 -14.98
N SER A 50 0.22 -3.13 -14.72
CA SER A 50 0.54 -4.48 -15.21
C SER A 50 -0.33 -5.56 -14.54
N ASP A 51 -0.98 -6.42 -15.35
CA ASP A 51 -1.75 -7.55 -14.84
C ASP A 51 -0.86 -8.63 -14.20
N ARG A 52 0.37 -8.79 -14.72
CA ARG A 52 1.35 -9.75 -14.18
C ARG A 52 1.79 -9.45 -12.75
N GLU A 53 1.71 -8.18 -12.36
CA GLU A 53 2.14 -7.67 -11.06
C GLU A 53 0.95 -7.31 -10.15
N ALA A 54 -0.23 -7.80 -10.50
CA ALA A 54 -1.49 -7.53 -9.81
C ALA A 54 -2.02 -8.79 -9.08
N GLU A 55 -3.01 -9.44 -9.65
CA GLU A 55 -3.66 -10.61 -9.07
C GLU A 55 -2.68 -11.76 -8.77
N PRO A 56 -1.72 -12.14 -9.65
CA PRO A 56 -0.77 -13.19 -9.33
C PRO A 56 0.04 -12.91 -8.06
N ILE A 57 0.34 -11.64 -7.80
CA ILE A 57 1.05 -11.24 -6.58
C ILE A 57 0.10 -11.33 -5.36
N ALA A 58 -1.13 -10.85 -5.47
CA ALA A 58 -2.13 -10.98 -4.41
C ALA A 58 -2.33 -12.44 -4.00
N MET A 59 -2.44 -13.35 -4.97
CA MET A 59 -2.58 -14.78 -4.72
C MET A 59 -1.37 -15.38 -3.98
N ARG A 60 -0.15 -14.91 -4.24
CA ARG A 60 1.05 -15.34 -3.51
C ARG A 60 0.99 -14.94 -2.04
N PHE A 61 0.51 -13.75 -1.73
CA PHE A 61 0.33 -13.33 -0.34
C PHE A 61 -0.82 -14.09 0.33
N ASN A 62 -1.91 -14.35 -0.37
CA ASN A 62 -2.98 -15.19 0.17
C ASN A 62 -2.48 -16.60 0.50
N ALA A 63 -1.61 -17.19 -0.32
CA ALA A 63 -1.06 -18.54 -0.10
C ALA A 63 -0.25 -18.65 1.21
N ILE A 64 0.29 -17.54 1.72
CA ILE A 64 0.99 -17.50 3.01
C ILE A 64 0.12 -16.93 4.15
N GLY A 65 -1.19 -16.82 3.94
CA GLY A 65 -2.15 -16.45 4.97
C GLY A 65 -2.35 -14.95 5.19
N MET A 66 -1.82 -14.10 4.32
CA MET A 66 -2.06 -12.65 4.34
C MET A 66 -3.29 -12.28 3.49
N ASN A 67 -3.97 -11.22 3.86
CA ASN A 67 -4.92 -10.56 2.98
C ASN A 67 -4.17 -9.69 1.95
N ALA A 68 -4.80 -9.45 0.80
CA ALA A 68 -4.22 -8.58 -0.21
C ALA A 68 -5.25 -7.61 -0.81
N VAL A 69 -4.76 -6.48 -1.30
CA VAL A 69 -5.50 -5.49 -2.08
C VAL A 69 -4.64 -5.10 -3.27
N VAL A 70 -5.19 -5.14 -4.48
CA VAL A 70 -4.53 -4.63 -5.68
C VAL A 70 -5.08 -3.25 -6.01
N VAL A 71 -4.22 -2.26 -6.14
CA VAL A 71 -4.62 -0.89 -6.51
C VAL A 71 -4.35 -0.65 -7.99
N ARG A 72 -5.42 -0.52 -8.77
CA ARG A 72 -5.38 -0.06 -10.17
C ARG A 72 -5.47 1.47 -10.14
N TYR A 73 -4.34 2.10 -9.89
CA TYR A 73 -4.25 3.55 -9.73
C TYR A 73 -4.30 4.30 -11.06
N SER A 74 -4.67 5.57 -10.99
CA SER A 74 -4.69 6.46 -12.15
C SER A 74 -3.29 6.67 -12.71
N VAL A 75 -3.15 6.44 -14.02
CA VAL A 75 -1.92 6.67 -14.78
C VAL A 75 -2.07 7.91 -15.65
N ALA A 76 -1.06 8.24 -16.45
CA ALA A 76 -1.13 9.39 -17.35
C ALA A 76 -2.46 9.43 -18.15
N PRO A 77 -3.10 10.60 -18.28
CA PRO A 77 -2.61 11.95 -17.99
C PRO A 77 -2.75 12.42 -16.53
N ALA A 78 -3.24 11.57 -15.61
CA ALA A 78 -3.31 11.92 -14.19
C ALA A 78 -1.92 12.31 -13.65
N ARG A 79 -1.91 13.29 -12.75
CA ARG A 79 -0.68 13.85 -12.19
C ARG A 79 -0.61 13.64 -10.69
N PHE A 80 0.58 13.79 -10.14
CA PHE A 80 0.76 13.87 -8.69
C PHE A 80 -0.15 14.96 -8.08
N PRO A 81 -0.84 14.70 -6.96
CA PRO A 81 -0.71 13.53 -6.08
C PRO A 81 -1.78 12.44 -6.29
N THR A 82 -2.54 12.41 -7.38
CA THR A 82 -3.72 11.56 -7.57
C THR A 82 -3.46 10.09 -7.22
N ALA A 83 -2.52 9.43 -7.89
CA ALA A 83 -2.23 8.01 -7.63
C ALA A 83 -1.80 7.75 -6.17
N LEU A 84 -1.07 8.69 -5.56
CA LEU A 84 -0.66 8.59 -4.16
C LEU A 84 -1.87 8.65 -3.22
N LEU A 85 -2.83 9.53 -3.48
CA LEU A 85 -4.06 9.65 -2.70
C LEU A 85 -4.96 8.41 -2.88
N GLU A 86 -4.94 7.78 -4.05
CA GLU A 86 -5.64 6.51 -4.29
C GLU A 86 -5.06 5.38 -3.44
N VAL A 87 -3.73 5.30 -3.31
CA VAL A 87 -3.08 4.36 -2.39
C VAL A 87 -3.44 4.67 -0.94
N ALA A 88 -3.43 5.95 -0.56
CA ALA A 88 -3.84 6.39 0.77
C ALA A 88 -5.29 5.98 1.09
N THR A 89 -6.20 6.10 0.10
CA THR A 89 -7.60 5.66 0.22
C THR A 89 -7.70 4.15 0.42
N ALA A 90 -6.90 3.36 -0.30
CA ALA A 90 -6.87 1.91 -0.12
C ALA A 90 -6.35 1.52 1.28
N VAL A 91 -5.29 2.19 1.77
CA VAL A 91 -4.79 1.98 3.15
C VAL A 91 -5.85 2.33 4.18
N LYS A 92 -6.51 3.47 4.01
CA LYS A 92 -7.60 3.89 4.89
C LYS A 92 -8.72 2.86 4.93
N TYR A 93 -9.18 2.40 3.76
CA TYR A 93 -10.22 1.39 3.66
C TYR A 93 -9.86 0.09 4.40
N VAL A 94 -8.65 -0.42 4.21
CA VAL A 94 -8.21 -1.65 4.90
C VAL A 94 -8.24 -1.46 6.42
N ARG A 95 -7.86 -0.30 6.92
CA ARG A 95 -7.82 0.00 8.36
C ARG A 95 -9.19 0.23 8.99
N GLU A 96 -10.10 0.84 8.26
CA GLU A 96 -11.43 1.17 8.77
C GLU A 96 -12.43 0.04 8.47
N GLU A 97 -12.55 -0.33 7.22
CA GLU A 97 -13.55 -1.27 6.73
C GLU A 97 -13.05 -2.72 6.69
N GLY A 98 -11.76 -2.91 6.42
CA GLY A 98 -11.16 -4.24 6.32
C GLY A 98 -11.21 -5.05 7.62
N VAL A 99 -11.32 -4.38 8.77
CA VAL A 99 -11.37 -5.04 10.09
C VAL A 99 -12.53 -6.04 10.18
N LYS A 100 -13.68 -5.73 9.62
CA LYS A 100 -14.83 -6.64 9.58
C LYS A 100 -14.58 -7.92 8.77
N TYR A 101 -13.56 -7.90 7.91
CA TYR A 101 -13.11 -9.04 7.12
C TYR A 101 -11.82 -9.67 7.68
N GLY A 102 -11.44 -9.35 8.91
CA GLY A 102 -10.26 -9.90 9.55
C GLY A 102 -8.94 -9.28 9.11
N CYS A 103 -8.94 -8.08 8.55
CA CYS A 103 -7.69 -7.34 8.34
C CYS A 103 -7.16 -6.78 9.67
N ASP A 104 -5.86 -6.92 9.91
CA ASP A 104 -5.19 -6.30 11.05
C ASP A 104 -4.86 -4.84 10.70
N PRO A 105 -5.52 -3.83 11.30
CA PRO A 105 -5.29 -2.43 10.96
C PRO A 105 -3.87 -1.94 11.31
N GLU A 106 -3.16 -2.66 12.20
CA GLU A 106 -1.79 -2.33 12.59
C GLU A 106 -0.75 -2.97 11.66
N LYS A 107 -1.15 -3.93 10.81
CA LYS A 107 -0.26 -4.67 9.91
C LYS A 107 -0.69 -4.52 8.45
N VAL A 108 -0.65 -3.30 7.95
CA VAL A 108 -0.93 -2.96 6.55
C VAL A 108 0.38 -2.56 5.87
N PHE A 109 0.75 -3.29 4.83
CA PHE A 109 2.00 -3.10 4.09
C PHE A 109 1.71 -2.65 2.66
N THR A 110 2.62 -1.90 2.07
CA THR A 110 2.58 -1.56 0.64
C THR A 110 3.74 -2.22 -0.09
N ILE A 111 3.46 -2.81 -1.25
CA ILE A 111 4.46 -3.35 -2.17
C ILE A 111 4.20 -2.81 -3.57
N GLY A 112 5.25 -2.64 -4.34
CA GLY A 112 5.07 -2.18 -5.71
C GLY A 112 6.24 -2.58 -6.60
N PHE A 113 5.99 -2.55 -7.90
CA PHE A 113 6.91 -2.94 -8.94
C PHE A 113 7.18 -1.77 -9.87
N SER A 114 8.46 -1.49 -10.19
CA SER A 114 8.82 -0.40 -11.10
C SER A 114 8.12 0.94 -10.71
N ALA A 115 7.28 1.49 -11.57
CA ALA A 115 6.49 2.70 -11.26
C ALA A 115 5.59 2.51 -10.03
N GLY A 116 5.01 1.31 -9.83
CA GLY A 116 4.25 0.99 -8.62
C GLY A 116 5.15 0.92 -7.37
N GLY A 117 6.41 0.50 -7.51
CA GLY A 117 7.41 0.56 -6.44
C GLY A 117 7.75 2.00 -6.05
N HIS A 118 7.91 2.87 -7.05
CA HIS A 118 8.06 4.31 -6.81
C HIS A 118 6.84 4.88 -6.10
N LEU A 119 5.64 4.49 -6.50
CA LEU A 119 4.39 4.94 -5.88
C LEU A 119 4.28 4.47 -4.43
N ALA A 120 4.56 3.20 -4.15
CA ALA A 120 4.55 2.64 -2.80
C ALA A 120 5.57 3.33 -1.89
N ALA A 121 6.80 3.57 -2.38
CA ALA A 121 7.83 4.31 -1.67
C ALA A 121 7.45 5.78 -1.45
N SER A 122 6.83 6.42 -2.44
CA SER A 122 6.33 7.79 -2.32
C SER A 122 5.26 7.88 -1.22
N TYR A 123 4.33 6.93 -1.18
CA TYR A 123 3.35 6.87 -0.10
C TYR A 123 4.03 6.71 1.27
N GLY A 124 5.01 5.82 1.39
CA GLY A 124 5.79 5.63 2.62
C GLY A 124 6.53 6.89 3.10
N ASN A 125 6.87 7.81 2.18
CA ASN A 125 7.54 9.07 2.51
C ASN A 125 6.56 10.24 2.74
N PHE A 126 5.37 10.19 2.14
CA PHE A 126 4.44 11.33 2.14
C PHE A 126 3.15 11.09 2.96
N TRP A 127 2.93 9.90 3.51
CA TRP A 127 1.71 9.57 4.24
C TRP A 127 1.32 10.58 5.34
N ASN A 128 2.31 11.22 5.98
CA ASN A 128 2.12 12.19 7.08
C ASN A 128 2.09 13.65 6.63
N ARG A 129 2.13 13.91 5.33
CA ARG A 129 2.09 15.28 4.81
C ARG A 129 0.69 15.87 4.91
N PRO A 130 0.58 17.19 5.15
CA PRO A 130 -0.72 17.86 5.31
C PRO A 130 -1.70 17.56 4.19
N PHE A 131 -1.26 17.59 2.93
CA PHE A 131 -2.14 17.35 1.78
C PHE A 131 -2.75 15.94 1.75
N VAL A 132 -2.05 14.93 2.32
CA VAL A 132 -2.59 13.57 2.44
C VAL A 132 -3.62 13.52 3.56
N ALA A 133 -3.31 14.10 4.71
CA ALA A 133 -4.21 14.14 5.87
C ALA A 133 -5.51 14.88 5.54
N GLU A 134 -5.41 16.00 4.84
CA GLU A 134 -6.57 16.78 4.37
C GLU A 134 -7.42 16.00 3.38
N ALA A 135 -6.80 15.41 2.35
CA ALA A 135 -7.52 14.62 1.35
C ALA A 135 -8.21 13.39 1.94
N MET A 136 -7.61 12.76 2.96
CA MET A 136 -8.18 11.60 3.63
C MET A 136 -9.16 11.96 4.75
N ASN A 137 -9.30 13.24 5.09
CA ASN A 137 -10.10 13.70 6.24
C ASN A 137 -9.80 12.88 7.50
N CYS A 138 -8.52 12.64 7.77
CA CYS A 138 -8.07 11.81 8.88
C CYS A 138 -6.97 12.51 9.70
N ARG A 139 -6.87 12.14 10.98
CA ARG A 139 -5.77 12.62 11.80
C ARG A 139 -4.45 12.01 11.29
N PRO A 140 -3.35 12.77 11.22
CA PRO A 140 -2.05 12.26 10.79
C PRO A 140 -1.62 10.97 11.50
N SER A 141 -1.91 10.84 12.81
CA SER A 141 -1.62 9.64 13.59
C SER A 141 -2.37 8.39 13.14
N PHE A 142 -3.52 8.53 12.50
CA PHE A 142 -4.33 7.42 12.01
C PHE A 142 -3.91 7.00 10.59
N CYS A 143 -3.54 7.96 9.75
CA CYS A 143 -2.96 7.67 8.43
C CYS A 143 -1.56 7.05 8.55
N ALA A 144 -0.94 7.21 9.73
CA ALA A 144 0.45 7.08 10.03
C ALA A 144 0.96 5.71 10.45
N ARG A 145 0.13 4.85 10.99
CA ARG A 145 0.61 3.59 11.54
C ARG A 145 0.93 2.60 10.44
N THR A 146 2.22 2.48 10.19
CA THR A 146 2.92 1.42 9.45
C THR A 146 2.39 1.08 8.05
N ALA A 147 2.93 1.75 7.06
CA ALA A 147 3.15 1.13 5.78
C ALA A 147 4.68 1.01 5.66
N ASP A 148 5.27 -0.07 6.19
CA ASP A 148 6.64 -0.39 5.82
C ASP A 148 6.65 -0.74 4.33
N PRO A 149 7.31 0.03 3.47
CA PRO A 149 7.37 -0.26 2.05
C PRO A 149 8.21 -1.53 1.84
N LEU A 150 7.54 -2.64 1.56
CA LEU A 150 8.22 -3.83 1.06
C LEU A 150 8.59 -3.57 -0.40
N LEU A 151 9.81 -3.08 -0.62
CA LEU A 151 10.33 -2.84 -1.96
C LEU A 151 10.84 -4.16 -2.55
N SER A 152 10.12 -4.73 -3.50
CA SER A 152 10.66 -5.80 -4.34
C SER A 152 11.31 -5.20 -5.57
N GLY A 153 12.62 -5.41 -5.71
CA GLY A 153 13.29 -5.23 -7.00
C GLY A 153 14.50 -4.33 -7.09
N HIS A 154 14.86 -3.55 -6.10
CA HIS A 154 16.22 -3.06 -5.93
C HIS A 154 16.50 -2.85 -4.46
N HIS A 155 17.47 -3.57 -3.91
CA HIS A 155 18.00 -3.39 -2.57
C HIS A 155 18.60 -1.98 -2.45
N VAL A 156 17.79 -1.01 -2.06
CA VAL A 156 18.32 0.21 -1.44
C VAL A 156 18.46 -0.08 0.05
N ARG A 157 19.57 -0.68 0.45
CA ARG A 157 19.95 -0.64 1.86
C ARG A 157 20.11 0.83 2.22
N PRO A 158 19.52 1.34 3.32
CA PRO A 158 19.89 2.63 3.82
C PRO A 158 21.39 2.59 4.13
N VAL A 159 22.16 3.39 3.42
CA VAL A 159 23.58 3.61 3.71
C VAL A 159 23.62 4.26 5.09
N ARG A 160 24.03 3.50 6.10
CA ARG A 160 24.37 4.10 7.39
C ARG A 160 25.52 5.08 7.15
N PRO A 161 25.39 6.35 7.57
CA PRO A 161 26.54 7.25 7.50
C PRO A 161 27.70 6.64 8.28
N PRO A 162 28.94 6.77 7.80
CA PRO A 162 30.12 6.29 8.51
C PRO A 162 30.15 6.94 9.90
N ARG A 163 30.33 6.11 10.94
CA ARG A 163 30.60 6.62 12.28
C ARG A 163 32.01 7.21 12.23
N PHE A 164 32.11 8.53 12.31
CA PHE A 164 33.36 9.19 12.59
C PHE A 164 33.76 8.82 14.03
N HIS A 165 34.80 8.01 14.18
CA HIS A 165 35.48 7.87 15.46
C HIS A 165 36.13 9.24 15.79
N GLN A 166 35.61 9.89 16.81
CA GLN A 166 36.34 10.95 17.46
C GLN A 166 37.48 10.30 18.24
N GLU A 167 38.72 10.54 17.80
CA GLU A 167 39.89 10.21 18.59
C GLU A 167 39.91 11.12 19.83
N PRO A 168 40.22 10.58 21.01
CA PRO A 168 40.39 11.43 22.19
C PRO A 168 41.67 12.27 22.04
N SER A 169 41.52 13.57 22.12
CA SER A 169 42.64 14.52 22.23
C SER A 169 43.49 14.23 23.46
N ARG A 170 44.79 14.08 23.25
CA ARG A 170 45.80 14.08 24.30
C ARG A 170 46.04 15.51 24.85
#